data_fe61b8b9212523b6e2d714e5a635ae4c
#
_entry.id   fe61b8b9212523b6e2d714e5a635ae4c
#
_cell.length_a   1.000
_cell.length_b   1.000
_cell.length_c   1.000
_cell.angle_alpha   90.00
_cell.angle_beta   90.00
_cell.angle_gamma   90.00
#
_symmetry.space_group_name_H-M   'P 1'
#
loop_
_entity.id
_entity.type
_entity.pdbx_description
1 polymer ?
#
loop_
_entity_poly.entity_id
_entity_poly.type
_entity_poly.pdbx_seq_one_letter_code
_entity_poly.pdbx_strand_id
1 'polypeptide(L)'
;MRKTGIVLLSFLGVVLFYFTFQSAEKVFRSDWEMPEHAIEPVNQHRLILITKNLDTPFWNQVAQGAREQAQKEGVSLEVWGSYGNNQEDFLEKIEVAIYSKVDGIIVQGMNSQAFNELTKIKASFYNIPIITIANDAPIEESLRRTYVGSDQYLAGQMIAKQLLADMGSAGKVVLMSDSQQEHYQKQRLRGISDILKDYPDVQLVNAETLDSREQIIATTQDILNRVPDADAFVAVNADFTGVMVQEIGKRFQVEPFYIYSFDDGSDSLPLLEQGKLDGVIGQSPEMMGTVSVELITKWLRDESVPFDKEGVLTDIRMLKEKEAR
;
A
#
# COMPACT_ATOMS: atom_id res chain seq x y z
N MET A 1 28.40 -49.38 -67.92
CA MET A 1 28.73 -48.52 -66.76
C MET A 1 28.09 -47.13 -66.76
N ARG A 2 28.13 -46.34 -67.86
CA ARG A 2 27.51 -44.99 -67.91
C ARG A 2 25.97 -44.98 -67.82
N LYS A 3 25.27 -45.94 -68.39
CA LYS A 3 23.79 -46.05 -68.38
C LYS A 3 23.27 -46.47 -67.00
N THR A 4 23.96 -47.33 -66.24
CA THR A 4 23.63 -47.78 -64.93
C THR A 4 23.80 -46.64 -63.89
N GLY A 5 24.84 -45.79 -64.07
CA GLY A 5 25.03 -44.60 -63.18
C GLY A 5 23.94 -43.55 -63.38
N ILE A 6 23.44 -43.31 -64.57
CA ILE A 6 22.37 -42.37 -64.86
C ILE A 6 21.05 -42.86 -64.27
N VAL A 7 20.73 -44.15 -64.35
CA VAL A 7 19.53 -44.72 -63.77
C VAL A 7 19.55 -44.61 -62.22
N LEU A 8 20.71 -44.85 -61.62
CA LEU A 8 20.87 -44.75 -60.16
C LEU A 8 20.73 -43.31 -59.67
N LEU A 9 21.31 -42.35 -60.43
CA LEU A 9 21.18 -40.92 -60.15
C LEU A 9 19.73 -40.42 -60.30
N SER A 10 19.00 -40.87 -61.30
CA SER A 10 17.60 -40.53 -61.53
C SER A 10 16.72 -41.11 -60.42
N PHE A 11 16.99 -42.34 -59.97
CA PHE A 11 16.25 -42.94 -58.83
C PHE A 11 16.48 -42.20 -57.53
N LEU A 12 17.74 -41.83 -57.28
CA LEU A 12 18.07 -41.02 -56.10
C LEU A 12 17.37 -39.64 -56.12
N GLY A 13 17.30 -39.00 -57.28
CA GLY A 13 16.59 -37.74 -57.48
C GLY A 13 15.08 -37.85 -57.20
N VAL A 14 14.46 -38.95 -57.70
CA VAL A 14 13.03 -39.21 -57.43
C VAL A 14 12.75 -39.43 -55.92
N VAL A 15 13.63 -40.18 -55.24
CA VAL A 15 13.51 -40.42 -53.80
C VAL A 15 13.68 -39.13 -52.99
N LEU A 16 14.67 -38.31 -53.34
CA LEU A 16 14.87 -37.00 -52.69
C LEU A 16 13.68 -36.08 -52.95
N PHE A 17 13.17 -36.03 -54.16
CA PHE A 17 11.99 -35.23 -54.48
C PHE A 17 10.76 -35.66 -53.68
N TYR A 18 10.54 -36.97 -53.54
CA TYR A 18 9.45 -37.50 -52.73
C TYR A 18 9.55 -37.10 -51.28
N PHE A 19 10.73 -37.24 -50.67
CA PHE A 19 10.91 -36.83 -49.26
C PHE A 19 10.81 -35.31 -49.07
N THR A 20 11.31 -34.54 -50.06
CA THR A 20 11.16 -33.07 -50.02
C THR A 20 9.72 -32.64 -50.15
N PHE A 21 8.96 -33.29 -51.00
CA PHE A 21 7.53 -33.03 -51.18
C PHE A 21 6.73 -33.40 -49.90
N GLN A 22 7.00 -34.56 -49.31
CA GLN A 22 6.36 -35.00 -48.06
C GLN A 22 6.72 -34.08 -46.91
N SER A 23 7.93 -33.58 -46.85
CA SER A 23 8.38 -32.63 -45.85
C SER A 23 7.72 -31.26 -46.05
N ALA A 24 7.59 -30.80 -47.29
CA ALA A 24 6.88 -29.58 -47.64
C ALA A 24 5.39 -29.69 -47.29
N GLU A 25 4.74 -30.82 -47.60
CA GLU A 25 3.35 -31.06 -47.24
C GLU A 25 3.10 -31.01 -45.73
N LYS A 26 4.02 -31.55 -44.93
CA LYS A 26 3.96 -31.44 -43.47
C LYS A 26 4.14 -30.01 -42.93
N VAL A 27 4.94 -29.21 -43.62
CA VAL A 27 5.18 -27.80 -43.25
C VAL A 27 4.02 -26.91 -43.71
N PHE A 28 3.42 -27.16 -44.85
CA PHE A 28 2.31 -26.36 -45.39
C PHE A 28 0.92 -26.87 -44.96
N ARG A 29 0.79 -28.13 -44.54
CA ARG A 29 -0.33 -28.66 -43.77
C ARG A 29 0.03 -28.64 -42.28
N SER A 30 0.48 -27.55 -41.73
CA SER A 30 0.35 -27.35 -40.33
C SER A 30 -1.15 -27.17 -40.06
N ASP A 31 -1.81 -28.19 -39.51
CA ASP A 31 -2.99 -28.03 -38.70
C ASP A 31 -2.57 -27.26 -37.44
N TRP A 32 -2.04 -26.06 -37.64
CA TRP A 32 -2.00 -25.06 -36.62
C TRP A 32 -3.46 -24.63 -36.44
N GLU A 33 -4.24 -25.44 -35.76
CA GLU A 33 -5.26 -24.87 -34.94
C GLU A 33 -4.52 -23.86 -34.05
N MET A 34 -4.64 -22.57 -34.39
CA MET A 34 -4.32 -21.55 -33.42
C MET A 34 -5.03 -22.02 -32.18
N PRO A 35 -4.34 -22.10 -30.99
CA PRO A 35 -5.04 -22.35 -29.76
C PRO A 35 -6.25 -21.42 -29.83
N GLU A 36 -7.45 -21.98 -29.73
CA GLU A 36 -8.65 -21.15 -29.55
C GLU A 36 -8.19 -20.19 -28.50
N HIS A 37 -7.98 -18.93 -28.90
CA HIS A 37 -7.83 -17.88 -27.92
C HIS A 37 -9.08 -18.12 -27.07
N ALA A 38 -8.90 -18.61 -25.84
CA ALA A 38 -9.92 -18.51 -24.85
C ALA A 38 -10.38 -17.09 -25.04
N ILE A 39 -11.59 -16.91 -25.54
CA ILE A 39 -12.16 -15.60 -25.80
C ILE A 39 -12.14 -14.99 -24.42
N GLU A 40 -11.03 -14.33 -24.09
CA GLU A 40 -11.01 -13.44 -22.94
C GLU A 40 -12.18 -12.51 -23.22
N PRO A 41 -13.13 -12.39 -22.31
CA PRO A 41 -14.32 -11.58 -22.57
C PRO A 41 -13.80 -10.21 -23.01
N VAL A 42 -14.06 -9.89 -24.29
CA VAL A 42 -13.67 -8.65 -24.95
C VAL A 42 -14.37 -7.56 -24.17
N ASN A 43 -13.70 -6.96 -23.19
CA ASN A 43 -14.02 -5.79 -22.36
C ASN A 43 -13.83 -6.03 -20.85
N GLN A 44 -12.87 -6.85 -20.44
CA GLN A 44 -12.52 -6.89 -19.03
C GLN A 44 -11.70 -5.64 -18.72
N HIS A 45 -12.24 -4.74 -17.86
CA HIS A 45 -11.49 -3.59 -17.40
C HIS A 45 -10.18 -4.02 -16.72
N ARG A 46 -9.10 -3.34 -17.06
CA ARG A 46 -7.77 -3.58 -16.51
C ARG A 46 -7.47 -2.57 -15.42
N LEU A 47 -7.36 -3.04 -14.20
CA LEU A 47 -7.04 -2.24 -13.02
C LEU A 47 -5.63 -2.55 -12.52
N ILE A 48 -4.97 -1.55 -11.97
CA ILE A 48 -3.71 -1.74 -11.25
C ILE A 48 -3.82 -1.14 -9.85
N LEU A 49 -3.41 -1.91 -8.84
CA LEU A 49 -3.18 -1.43 -7.49
C LEU A 49 -1.68 -1.24 -7.28
N ILE A 50 -1.25 -0.04 -6.85
CA ILE A 50 0.17 0.31 -6.70
C ILE A 50 0.46 0.79 -5.28
N THR A 51 1.44 0.16 -4.62
CA THR A 51 1.87 0.49 -3.26
C THR A 51 3.36 0.80 -3.17
N LYS A 52 3.76 1.61 -2.20
CA LYS A 52 5.17 1.92 -1.92
C LYS A 52 5.94 0.74 -1.31
N ASN A 53 5.24 -0.18 -0.65
CA ASN A 53 5.87 -1.23 0.14
C ASN A 53 5.07 -2.54 0.04
N LEU A 54 5.37 -3.34 -0.99
CA LEU A 54 4.58 -4.51 -1.35
C LEU A 54 4.61 -5.64 -0.30
N ASP A 55 5.73 -5.79 0.41
CA ASP A 55 5.99 -6.98 1.27
C ASP A 55 5.42 -6.88 2.68
N THR A 56 4.68 -5.83 3.01
CA THR A 56 4.13 -5.71 4.37
C THR A 56 2.84 -6.50 4.52
N PRO A 57 2.55 -7.05 5.72
CA PRO A 57 1.30 -7.74 6.01
C PRO A 57 0.06 -6.90 5.71
N PHE A 58 0.11 -5.59 6.00
CA PHE A 58 -0.95 -4.63 5.69
C PHE A 58 -1.26 -4.64 4.18
N TRP A 59 -0.25 -4.44 3.33
CA TRP A 59 -0.46 -4.40 1.88
C TRP A 59 -0.81 -5.75 1.27
N ASN A 60 -0.39 -6.86 1.89
CA ASN A 60 -0.84 -8.19 1.50
C ASN A 60 -2.35 -8.37 1.72
N GLN A 61 -2.90 -7.89 2.84
CA GLN A 61 -4.33 -7.93 3.13
C GLN A 61 -5.13 -6.99 2.19
N VAL A 62 -4.62 -5.77 1.93
CA VAL A 62 -5.21 -4.87 0.92
C VAL A 62 -5.28 -5.56 -0.43
N ALA A 63 -4.19 -6.18 -0.87
CA ALA A 63 -4.12 -6.88 -2.15
C ALA A 63 -5.06 -8.10 -2.19
N GLN A 64 -5.23 -8.80 -1.08
CA GLN A 64 -6.17 -9.92 -0.96
C GLN A 64 -7.60 -9.44 -1.19
N GLY A 65 -8.07 -8.46 -0.42
CA GLY A 65 -9.43 -7.92 -0.57
C GLY A 65 -9.69 -7.35 -1.97
N ALA A 66 -8.68 -6.69 -2.54
CA ALA A 66 -8.75 -6.17 -3.91
C ALA A 66 -8.89 -7.28 -4.96
N ARG A 67 -8.09 -8.37 -4.87
CA ARG A 67 -8.18 -9.51 -5.80
C ARG A 67 -9.50 -10.25 -5.71
N GLU A 68 -9.99 -10.50 -4.49
CA GLU A 68 -11.27 -11.16 -4.27
C GLU A 68 -12.42 -10.35 -4.87
N GLN A 69 -12.41 -9.02 -4.70
CA GLN A 69 -13.42 -8.16 -5.29
C GLN A 69 -13.28 -8.07 -6.81
N ALA A 70 -12.07 -7.98 -7.35
CA ALA A 70 -11.84 -7.97 -8.79
C ALA A 70 -12.39 -9.23 -9.46
N GLN A 71 -12.22 -10.40 -8.83
CA GLN A 71 -12.79 -11.65 -9.31
C GLN A 71 -14.32 -11.62 -9.31
N LYS A 72 -14.95 -11.09 -8.25
CA LYS A 72 -16.41 -10.94 -8.16
C LYS A 72 -16.96 -10.00 -9.23
N GLU A 73 -16.23 -8.90 -9.47
CA GLU A 73 -16.61 -7.89 -10.48
C GLU A 73 -16.28 -8.32 -11.92
N GLY A 74 -15.53 -9.40 -12.13
CA GLY A 74 -15.10 -9.82 -13.45
C GLY A 74 -14.14 -8.84 -14.13
N VAL A 75 -13.29 -8.14 -13.35
CA VAL A 75 -12.26 -7.22 -13.84
C VAL A 75 -10.86 -7.82 -13.65
N SER A 76 -9.92 -7.44 -14.50
CA SER A 76 -8.51 -7.83 -14.33
C SER A 76 -7.82 -6.88 -13.36
N LEU A 77 -7.14 -7.41 -12.35
CA LEU A 77 -6.37 -6.63 -11.38
C LEU A 77 -4.94 -7.13 -11.29
N GLU A 78 -4.00 -6.24 -11.53
CA GLU A 78 -2.59 -6.44 -11.20
C GLU A 78 -2.23 -5.67 -9.93
N VAL A 79 -1.36 -6.24 -9.10
CA VAL A 79 -0.85 -5.59 -7.89
C VAL A 79 0.64 -5.37 -8.08
N TRP A 80 1.03 -4.11 -8.11
CA TRP A 80 2.40 -3.67 -8.24
C TRP A 80 2.86 -2.96 -6.97
N GLY A 81 4.15 -2.94 -6.72
CA GLY A 81 4.68 -2.20 -5.59
C GLY A 81 6.20 -2.19 -5.61
N SER A 82 6.76 -1.27 -4.83
CA SER A 82 8.19 -1.18 -4.62
C SER A 82 8.62 -2.06 -3.46
N TYR A 83 9.91 -2.34 -3.39
CA TYR A 83 10.52 -3.05 -2.27
C TYR A 83 11.36 -2.07 -1.46
N GLY A 84 11.16 -2.06 -0.16
CA GLY A 84 11.76 -1.05 0.70
C GLY A 84 11.21 0.36 0.38
N ASN A 85 11.77 1.39 0.98
CA ASN A 85 11.29 2.78 0.81
C ASN A 85 11.84 3.42 -0.48
N ASN A 86 11.60 2.79 -1.65
CA ASN A 86 12.04 3.27 -2.96
C ASN A 86 10.97 4.11 -3.65
N GLN A 87 11.00 5.42 -3.38
CA GLN A 87 10.05 6.38 -3.93
C GLN A 87 10.16 6.52 -5.45
N GLU A 88 11.35 6.45 -6.02
CA GLU A 88 11.57 6.59 -7.47
C GLU A 88 10.93 5.42 -8.23
N ASP A 89 11.17 4.19 -7.81
CA ASP A 89 10.55 2.99 -8.37
C ASP A 89 9.03 3.00 -8.24
N PHE A 90 8.49 3.51 -7.13
CA PHE A 90 7.05 3.67 -6.95
C PHE A 90 6.44 4.65 -7.97
N LEU A 91 7.06 5.80 -8.17
CA LEU A 91 6.60 6.80 -9.14
C LEU A 91 6.74 6.30 -10.58
N GLU A 92 7.82 5.58 -10.90
CA GLU A 92 7.99 4.93 -12.21
C GLU A 92 6.86 3.93 -12.50
N LYS A 93 6.46 3.11 -11.53
CA LYS A 93 5.34 2.18 -11.70
C LYS A 93 4.02 2.88 -12.00
N ILE A 94 3.75 4.02 -11.35
CA ILE A 94 2.56 4.83 -11.67
C ILE A 94 2.64 5.34 -13.11
N GLU A 95 3.79 5.83 -13.53
CA GLU A 95 4.01 6.33 -14.88
C GLU A 95 3.83 5.24 -15.93
N VAL A 96 4.40 4.05 -15.70
CA VAL A 96 4.24 2.87 -16.56
C VAL A 96 2.77 2.44 -16.66
N ALA A 97 2.04 2.43 -15.55
CA ALA A 97 0.61 2.12 -15.53
C ALA A 97 -0.19 3.09 -16.42
N ILE A 98 0.08 4.39 -16.29
CA ILE A 98 -0.57 5.43 -17.10
C ILE A 98 -0.28 5.24 -18.59
N TYR A 99 0.99 5.03 -18.98
CA TYR A 99 1.35 4.82 -20.39
C TYR A 99 0.87 3.49 -20.95
N SER A 100 0.66 2.48 -20.10
CA SER A 100 0.04 1.21 -20.49
C SER A 100 -1.47 1.34 -20.74
N LYS A 101 -2.04 2.54 -20.51
CA LYS A 101 -3.45 2.87 -20.73
C LYS A 101 -4.38 1.87 -20.06
N VAL A 102 -4.15 1.63 -18.77
CA VAL A 102 -5.06 0.84 -17.95
C VAL A 102 -6.36 1.62 -17.74
N ASP A 103 -7.45 0.93 -17.45
CA ASP A 103 -8.76 1.57 -17.30
C ASP A 103 -8.89 2.31 -15.97
N GLY A 104 -8.15 1.88 -14.93
CA GLY A 104 -8.16 2.55 -13.64
C GLY A 104 -6.96 2.21 -12.76
N ILE A 105 -6.59 3.13 -11.89
CA ILE A 105 -5.47 2.99 -10.97
C ILE A 105 -5.93 3.22 -9.54
N ILE A 106 -5.65 2.24 -8.67
CA ILE A 106 -5.76 2.34 -7.22
C ILE A 106 -4.34 2.51 -6.69
N VAL A 107 -4.05 3.59 -5.98
CA VAL A 107 -2.66 3.91 -5.62
C VAL A 107 -2.54 4.42 -4.20
N GLN A 108 -1.50 3.99 -3.48
CA GLN A 108 -1.14 4.60 -2.22
C GLN A 108 -0.83 6.08 -2.42
N GLY A 109 -1.54 6.98 -1.73
CA GLY A 109 -1.31 8.41 -1.84
C GLY A 109 0.07 8.82 -1.33
N MET A 110 0.63 9.86 -1.95
CA MET A 110 1.91 10.42 -1.57
C MET A 110 1.87 11.96 -1.65
N ASN A 111 2.45 12.62 -0.66
CA ASN A 111 2.58 14.08 -0.67
C ASN A 111 3.88 14.49 -1.36
N SER A 112 3.89 14.45 -2.71
CA SER A 112 5.02 14.94 -3.50
C SER A 112 4.57 15.59 -4.81
N GLN A 113 5.34 16.58 -5.28
CA GLN A 113 5.05 17.23 -6.55
C GLN A 113 5.06 16.24 -7.73
N ALA A 114 5.98 15.28 -7.73
CA ALA A 114 6.07 14.27 -8.79
C ALA A 114 4.82 13.37 -8.82
N PHE A 115 4.30 12.94 -7.66
CA PHE A 115 3.05 12.19 -7.57
C PHE A 115 1.87 13.02 -8.10
N ASN A 116 1.78 14.28 -7.70
CA ASN A 116 0.72 15.19 -8.14
C ASN A 116 0.78 15.43 -9.66
N GLU A 117 1.97 15.55 -10.24
CA GLU A 117 2.12 15.68 -11.69
C GLU A 117 1.63 14.42 -12.44
N LEU A 118 1.97 13.23 -11.96
CA LEU A 118 1.52 11.97 -12.53
C LEU A 118 -0.01 11.83 -12.46
N THR A 119 -0.59 12.08 -11.29
CA THR A 119 -2.03 11.88 -11.06
C THR A 119 -2.88 12.99 -11.67
N LYS A 120 -2.52 14.25 -11.44
CA LYS A 120 -3.28 15.41 -11.87
C LYS A 120 -3.16 15.70 -13.36
N ILE A 121 -1.96 15.54 -13.92
CA ILE A 121 -1.69 15.91 -15.32
C ILE A 121 -1.73 14.69 -16.22
N LYS A 122 -0.84 13.71 -15.99
CA LYS A 122 -0.68 12.59 -16.93
C LYS A 122 -1.89 11.65 -16.92
N ALA A 123 -2.36 11.20 -15.75
CA ALA A 123 -3.51 10.30 -15.67
C ALA A 123 -4.78 10.99 -16.19
N SER A 124 -5.00 12.27 -15.87
CA SER A 124 -6.15 13.03 -16.36
C SER A 124 -6.10 13.22 -17.86
N PHE A 125 -4.92 13.44 -18.46
CA PHE A 125 -4.77 13.54 -19.91
C PHE A 125 -5.24 12.28 -20.65
N TYR A 126 -4.98 11.09 -20.06
CA TYR A 126 -5.44 9.81 -20.60
C TYR A 126 -6.84 9.39 -20.11
N ASN A 127 -7.51 10.25 -19.33
CA ASN A 127 -8.81 9.97 -18.71
C ASN A 127 -8.81 8.71 -17.81
N ILE A 128 -7.69 8.42 -17.15
CA ILE A 128 -7.57 7.28 -16.24
C ILE A 128 -8.01 7.74 -14.83
N PRO A 129 -9.08 7.14 -14.26
CA PRO A 129 -9.51 7.45 -12.90
C PRO A 129 -8.48 6.97 -11.88
N ILE A 130 -8.21 7.82 -10.88
CA ILE A 130 -7.33 7.51 -9.75
C ILE A 130 -8.18 7.43 -8.48
N ILE A 131 -8.01 6.35 -7.72
CA ILE A 131 -8.45 6.23 -6.32
C ILE A 131 -7.21 6.13 -5.44
N THR A 132 -7.11 6.98 -4.41
CA THR A 132 -6.06 6.85 -3.40
C THR A 132 -6.51 5.88 -2.30
N ILE A 133 -5.58 5.05 -1.79
CA ILE A 133 -5.87 4.02 -0.80
C ILE A 133 -4.89 4.09 0.38
N ALA A 134 -5.39 3.88 1.59
CA ALA A 134 -4.68 3.85 2.87
C ALA A 134 -4.02 5.20 3.25
N ASN A 135 -3.16 5.75 2.42
CA ASN A 135 -2.66 7.12 2.51
C ASN A 135 -3.34 7.97 1.46
N ASP A 136 -3.74 9.16 1.84
CA ASP A 136 -4.39 10.10 0.93
C ASP A 136 -3.41 11.14 0.36
N ALA A 137 -3.80 11.72 -0.77
CA ALA A 137 -3.22 12.93 -1.33
C ALA A 137 -4.34 13.95 -1.53
N PRO A 138 -4.16 15.24 -1.16
CA PRO A 138 -5.20 16.25 -1.28
C PRO A 138 -5.82 16.28 -2.68
N ILE A 139 -7.16 16.38 -2.75
CA ILE A 139 -7.88 16.26 -4.02
C ILE A 139 -7.53 17.38 -5.01
N GLU A 140 -7.30 18.57 -4.50
CA GLU A 140 -6.92 19.74 -5.30
C GLU A 140 -5.55 19.55 -5.97
N GLU A 141 -4.70 18.74 -5.38
CA GLU A 141 -3.34 18.48 -5.85
C GLU A 141 -3.25 17.24 -6.73
N SER A 142 -4.03 16.19 -6.44
CA SER A 142 -3.95 14.89 -7.12
C SER A 142 -5.05 14.66 -8.17
N LEU A 143 -6.19 15.36 -8.08
CA LEU A 143 -7.41 15.10 -8.86
C LEU A 143 -7.91 13.64 -8.72
N ARG A 144 -7.61 12.98 -7.61
CA ARG A 144 -8.19 11.68 -7.31
C ARG A 144 -9.71 11.72 -7.33
N ARG A 145 -10.36 10.62 -7.68
CA ARG A 145 -11.82 10.53 -7.69
C ARG A 145 -12.37 10.43 -6.28
N THR A 146 -11.76 9.61 -5.45
CA THR A 146 -12.06 9.45 -4.02
C THR A 146 -10.85 8.86 -3.29
N TYR A 147 -10.92 8.86 -1.98
CA TYR A 147 -10.01 8.18 -1.07
C TYR A 147 -10.70 6.96 -0.45
N VAL A 148 -9.99 5.88 -0.23
CA VAL A 148 -10.45 4.74 0.56
C VAL A 148 -9.42 4.43 1.62
N GLY A 149 -9.82 4.53 2.88
CA GLY A 149 -8.90 4.29 4.00
C GLY A 149 -9.48 4.69 5.34
N SER A 150 -8.62 4.78 6.33
CA SER A 150 -8.99 5.14 7.69
C SER A 150 -9.13 6.65 7.88
N ASP A 151 -10.02 7.04 8.81
CA ASP A 151 -10.04 8.41 9.34
C ASP A 151 -8.82 8.60 10.26
N GLN A 152 -7.76 9.16 9.68
CA GLN A 152 -6.49 9.36 10.40
C GLN A 152 -6.58 10.44 11.49
N TYR A 153 -7.49 11.42 11.31
CA TYR A 153 -7.76 12.41 12.35
C TYR A 153 -8.48 11.79 13.55
N LEU A 154 -9.53 10.99 13.29
CA LEU A 154 -10.21 10.23 14.32
C LEU A 154 -9.26 9.24 15.03
N ALA A 155 -8.38 8.57 14.28
CA ALA A 155 -7.37 7.68 14.84
C ALA A 155 -6.45 8.41 15.84
N GLY A 156 -6.01 9.63 15.50
CA GLY A 156 -5.27 10.49 16.42
C GLY A 156 -6.06 10.87 17.67
N GLN A 157 -7.35 11.20 17.50
CA GLN A 157 -8.23 11.49 18.65
C GLN A 157 -8.42 10.27 19.58
N MET A 158 -8.53 9.07 19.01
CA MET A 158 -8.65 7.83 19.78
C MET A 158 -7.40 7.56 20.62
N ILE A 159 -6.20 7.76 20.08
CA ILE A 159 -4.93 7.67 20.83
C ILE A 159 -4.93 8.67 21.98
N ALA A 160 -5.27 9.94 21.74
CA ALA A 160 -5.28 10.96 22.78
C ALA A 160 -6.27 10.67 23.91
N LYS A 161 -7.46 10.22 23.57
CA LYS A 161 -8.49 9.81 24.58
C LYS A 161 -8.01 8.63 25.41
N GLN A 162 -7.33 7.67 24.77
CA GLN A 162 -6.80 6.51 25.46
C GLN A 162 -5.62 6.90 26.38
N LEU A 163 -4.72 7.77 25.90
CA LEU A 163 -3.64 8.34 26.73
C LEU A 163 -4.21 8.99 28.02
N LEU A 164 -5.23 9.83 27.89
CA LEU A 164 -5.86 10.46 29.05
C LEU A 164 -6.51 9.45 29.97
N ALA A 165 -7.08 8.37 29.45
CA ALA A 165 -7.69 7.32 30.27
C ALA A 165 -6.64 6.52 31.05
N ASP A 166 -5.47 6.31 30.52
CA ASP A 166 -4.43 5.48 31.14
C ASP A 166 -3.43 6.33 31.94
N MET A 167 -2.99 7.50 31.45
CA MET A 167 -2.01 8.38 32.10
C MET A 167 -2.66 9.44 33.05
N GLY A 168 -3.93 9.79 32.80
CA GLY A 168 -4.56 10.92 33.42
C GLY A 168 -4.40 12.23 32.65
N SER A 169 -4.72 13.35 33.31
CA SER A 169 -4.79 14.70 32.70
C SER A 169 -3.50 15.51 32.82
N ALA A 170 -2.39 14.90 33.21
CA ALA A 170 -1.08 15.53 33.33
C ALA A 170 0.03 14.56 32.92
N GLY A 171 1.12 15.08 32.35
CA GLY A 171 2.29 14.28 31.99
C GLY A 171 2.94 14.75 30.70
N LYS A 172 4.05 14.10 30.30
CA LYS A 172 4.83 14.39 29.10
C LYS A 172 4.63 13.30 28.07
N VAL A 173 4.13 13.65 26.90
CA VAL A 173 3.84 12.74 25.79
C VAL A 173 4.80 13.04 24.65
N VAL A 174 5.62 12.06 24.27
CA VAL A 174 6.51 12.14 23.12
C VAL A 174 5.77 11.63 21.89
N LEU A 175 5.69 12.47 20.86
CA LEU A 175 5.13 12.14 19.55
C LEU A 175 6.27 11.94 18.54
N MET A 176 6.55 10.70 18.13
CA MET A 176 7.58 10.39 17.17
C MET A 176 6.98 10.28 15.76
N SER A 177 7.38 11.18 14.87
CA SER A 177 6.90 11.27 13.50
C SER A 177 8.03 11.40 12.49
N ASP A 178 7.73 11.17 11.21
CA ASP A 178 8.68 11.43 10.13
C ASP A 178 8.89 12.94 9.96
N SER A 179 10.12 13.35 9.70
CA SER A 179 10.48 14.73 9.38
C SER A 179 9.85 15.22 8.06
N GLN A 180 9.51 14.30 7.16
CA GLN A 180 8.78 14.55 5.91
C GLN A 180 7.32 14.11 6.05
N GLN A 181 6.62 14.57 7.06
CA GLN A 181 5.28 14.14 7.41
C GLN A 181 4.34 14.05 6.20
N GLU A 182 3.94 12.82 5.87
CA GLU A 182 2.87 12.52 4.93
C GLU A 182 1.52 13.05 5.43
N HIS A 183 0.53 13.15 4.56
CA HIS A 183 -0.79 13.68 4.91
C HIS A 183 -1.40 12.97 6.12
N TYR A 184 -1.33 11.64 6.18
CA TYR A 184 -1.90 10.85 7.29
C TYR A 184 -1.25 11.16 8.63
N GLN A 185 0.07 11.39 8.69
CA GLN A 185 0.75 11.74 9.94
C GLN A 185 0.30 13.11 10.45
N LYS A 186 0.15 14.08 9.55
CA LYS A 186 -0.38 15.41 9.90
C LYS A 186 -1.78 15.32 10.48
N GLN A 187 -2.66 14.47 9.93
CA GLN A 187 -4.00 14.25 10.45
C GLN A 187 -3.99 13.57 11.82
N ARG A 188 -3.15 12.54 12.01
CA ARG A 188 -2.95 11.86 13.31
C ARG A 188 -2.49 12.86 14.38
N LEU A 189 -1.43 13.62 14.10
CA LEU A 189 -0.89 14.65 15.01
C LEU A 189 -1.92 15.73 15.34
N ARG A 190 -2.68 16.19 14.34
CA ARG A 190 -3.76 17.14 14.54
C ARG A 190 -4.85 16.57 15.46
N GLY A 191 -5.28 15.33 15.21
CA GLY A 191 -6.27 14.65 16.05
C GLY A 191 -5.83 14.53 17.50
N ILE A 192 -4.55 14.17 17.74
CA ILE A 192 -3.95 14.11 19.07
C ILE A 192 -3.95 15.49 19.71
N SER A 193 -3.44 16.49 19.01
CA SER A 193 -3.29 17.86 19.55
C SER A 193 -4.64 18.50 19.84
N ASP A 194 -5.66 18.28 19.02
CA ASP A 194 -6.99 18.85 19.20
C ASP A 194 -7.73 18.31 20.45
N ILE A 195 -7.42 17.09 20.87
CA ILE A 195 -7.93 16.56 22.15
C ILE A 195 -7.10 17.07 23.32
N LEU A 196 -5.76 17.01 23.21
CA LEU A 196 -4.88 17.31 24.36
C LEU A 196 -4.74 18.80 24.67
N LYS A 197 -5.09 19.70 23.75
CA LYS A 197 -5.10 21.17 24.02
C LYS A 197 -5.98 21.61 25.18
N ASP A 198 -7.01 20.81 25.47
CA ASP A 198 -7.93 21.11 26.62
C ASP A 198 -7.36 20.63 27.94
N TYR A 199 -6.16 20.03 27.97
CA TYR A 199 -5.46 19.52 29.14
C TYR A 199 -4.09 20.21 29.29
N PRO A 200 -4.04 21.40 29.89
CA PRO A 200 -2.83 22.25 29.92
C PRO A 200 -1.64 21.64 30.67
N ASP A 201 -1.90 20.66 31.54
CA ASP A 201 -0.87 19.95 32.30
C ASP A 201 -0.27 18.76 31.48
N VAL A 202 -0.79 18.48 30.29
CA VAL A 202 -0.19 17.53 29.33
C VAL A 202 0.76 18.28 28.41
N GLN A 203 2.04 17.93 28.46
CA GLN A 203 3.08 18.52 27.61
C GLN A 203 3.37 17.62 26.41
N LEU A 204 3.21 18.14 25.18
CA LEU A 204 3.57 17.44 23.95
C LEU A 204 5.02 17.74 23.56
N VAL A 205 5.80 16.70 23.33
CA VAL A 205 7.18 16.78 22.86
C VAL A 205 7.28 16.09 21.48
N ASN A 206 7.52 16.88 20.45
CA ASN A 206 7.70 16.33 19.12
C ASN A 206 9.13 15.80 18.93
N ALA A 207 9.25 14.57 18.42
CA ALA A 207 10.48 13.91 18.03
C ALA A 207 10.40 13.55 16.54
N GLU A 208 11.03 14.36 15.71
CA GLU A 208 11.05 14.14 14.26
C GLU A 208 12.28 13.34 13.86
N THR A 209 12.13 12.33 13.02
CA THR A 209 13.22 11.47 12.54
C THR A 209 13.04 11.19 11.04
N LEU A 210 14.12 10.77 10.38
CA LEU A 210 14.03 10.17 9.04
C LEU A 210 13.62 8.70 9.18
N ASP A 211 12.95 8.19 8.16
CA ASP A 211 12.53 6.78 8.08
C ASP A 211 13.71 5.86 7.72
N SER A 212 14.67 5.77 8.64
CA SER A 212 15.74 4.77 8.63
C SER A 212 15.98 4.25 10.04
N ARG A 213 16.32 2.97 10.15
CA ARG A 213 16.53 2.32 11.44
C ARG A 213 17.55 3.06 12.31
N GLU A 214 18.65 3.51 11.72
CA GLU A 214 19.73 4.22 12.40
C GLU A 214 19.25 5.57 12.96
N GLN A 215 18.46 6.30 12.18
CA GLN A 215 17.93 7.59 12.60
C GLN A 215 16.85 7.43 13.68
N ILE A 216 15.98 6.44 13.55
CA ILE A 216 14.97 6.14 14.59
C ILE A 216 15.65 5.80 15.90
N ILE A 217 16.71 4.96 15.90
CA ILE A 217 17.51 4.65 17.09
C ILE A 217 18.10 5.93 17.68
N ALA A 218 18.80 6.73 16.88
CA ALA A 218 19.45 7.95 17.33
C ALA A 218 18.46 8.94 17.92
N THR A 219 17.33 9.18 17.25
CA THR A 219 16.28 10.07 17.73
C THR A 219 15.64 9.56 19.02
N THR A 220 15.36 8.24 19.11
CA THR A 220 14.82 7.65 20.34
C THR A 220 15.77 7.83 21.51
N GLN A 221 17.06 7.54 21.31
CA GLN A 221 18.09 7.73 22.37
C GLN A 221 18.25 9.19 22.78
N ASP A 222 18.23 10.12 21.81
CA ASP A 222 18.30 11.56 22.09
C ASP A 222 17.10 12.03 22.91
N ILE A 223 15.87 11.65 22.51
CA ILE A 223 14.65 12.06 23.24
C ILE A 223 14.63 11.48 24.65
N LEU A 224 15.05 10.22 24.85
CA LEU A 224 15.17 9.60 26.16
C LEU A 224 16.22 10.31 27.06
N ASN A 225 17.25 10.95 26.47
CA ASN A 225 18.20 11.77 27.21
C ASN A 225 17.64 13.14 27.57
N ARG A 226 16.91 13.77 26.63
CA ARG A 226 16.36 15.12 26.82
C ARG A 226 15.11 15.15 27.70
N VAL A 227 14.30 14.10 27.65
CA VAL A 227 13.02 13.97 28.37
C VAL A 227 13.01 12.64 29.13
N PRO A 228 13.87 12.50 30.17
CA PRO A 228 13.99 11.25 30.93
C PRO A 228 12.74 10.96 31.79
N ASP A 229 11.87 11.92 31.95
CA ASP A 229 10.62 11.89 32.69
C ASP A 229 9.40 11.87 31.76
N ALA A 230 9.54 11.31 30.55
CA ALA A 230 8.41 11.10 29.67
C ALA A 230 7.46 10.04 30.24
N ASP A 231 6.16 10.35 30.23
CA ASP A 231 5.11 9.46 30.74
C ASP A 231 4.52 8.60 29.61
N ALA A 232 4.61 9.06 28.35
CA ALA A 232 4.09 8.31 27.22
C ALA A 232 4.86 8.57 25.93
N PHE A 233 4.83 7.56 25.03
CA PHE A 233 5.40 7.60 23.69
C PHE A 233 4.37 7.19 22.67
N VAL A 234 4.27 7.91 21.57
CA VAL A 234 3.40 7.59 20.45
C VAL A 234 4.24 7.49 19.17
N ALA A 235 4.30 6.29 18.57
CA ALA A 235 4.82 6.12 17.23
C ALA A 235 3.74 6.53 16.22
N VAL A 236 3.83 7.74 15.68
CA VAL A 236 2.85 8.29 14.71
C VAL A 236 2.95 7.56 13.37
N ASN A 237 4.15 7.08 13.02
CA ASN A 237 4.40 6.15 11.93
C ASN A 237 4.61 4.73 12.49
N ALA A 238 3.86 3.75 11.95
CA ALA A 238 3.92 2.34 12.36
C ALA A 238 5.32 1.73 12.25
N ASP A 239 6.08 2.11 11.21
CA ASP A 239 7.42 1.59 10.93
C ASP A 239 8.44 1.95 12.03
N PHE A 240 8.13 2.94 12.86
CA PHE A 240 8.99 3.34 13.98
C PHE A 240 8.79 2.48 15.23
N THR A 241 7.65 1.80 15.34
CA THR A 241 7.18 1.16 16.57
C THR A 241 8.19 0.16 17.12
N GLY A 242 8.61 -0.81 16.31
CA GLY A 242 9.49 -1.89 16.77
C GLY A 242 10.83 -1.38 17.27
N VAL A 243 11.43 -0.44 16.55
CA VAL A 243 12.73 0.16 16.90
C VAL A 243 12.60 1.04 18.14
N MET A 244 11.58 1.88 18.20
CA MET A 244 11.32 2.76 19.34
C MET A 244 11.11 1.96 20.64
N VAL A 245 10.27 0.94 20.60
CA VAL A 245 10.01 0.05 21.77
C VAL A 245 11.28 -0.65 22.21
N GLN A 246 12.10 -1.14 21.26
CA GLN A 246 13.38 -1.77 21.58
C GLN A 246 14.34 -0.82 22.29
N GLU A 247 14.47 0.42 21.86
CA GLU A 247 15.37 1.40 22.49
C GLU A 247 14.84 1.87 23.86
N ILE A 248 13.55 2.06 23.99
CA ILE A 248 12.91 2.37 25.28
C ILE A 248 13.17 1.23 26.28
N GLY A 249 12.94 -0.02 25.88
CA GLY A 249 13.11 -1.19 26.74
C GLY A 249 14.57 -1.46 27.19
N LYS A 250 15.58 -0.95 26.45
CA LYS A 250 17.00 -1.03 26.89
C LYS A 250 17.26 -0.12 28.08
N ARG A 251 16.53 0.97 28.22
CA ARG A 251 16.81 2.00 29.21
C ARG A 251 15.95 1.90 30.46
N PHE A 252 14.66 1.63 30.26
CA PHE A 252 13.69 1.54 31.36
C PHE A 252 13.43 0.07 31.69
N GLN A 253 13.84 -0.34 32.89
CA GLN A 253 13.57 -1.67 33.44
C GLN A 253 12.35 -1.69 34.36
N VAL A 254 11.80 -0.52 34.71
CA VAL A 254 10.66 -0.36 35.62
C VAL A 254 9.77 0.76 35.10
N GLU A 255 8.50 0.44 34.88
CA GLU A 255 7.45 1.39 34.50
C GLU A 255 7.06 2.34 35.63
N PRO A 256 6.41 3.51 35.35
CA PRO A 256 5.29 3.57 34.41
C PRO A 256 5.52 4.54 33.24
N PHE A 257 5.48 4.08 32.05
CA PHE A 257 5.28 4.88 30.84
C PHE A 257 4.34 4.09 29.90
N TYR A 258 3.64 4.81 29.02
CA TYR A 258 2.70 4.21 28.09
C TYR A 258 3.24 4.28 26.66
N ILE A 259 3.03 3.25 25.84
CA ILE A 259 3.45 3.25 24.45
C ILE A 259 2.27 2.93 23.55
N TYR A 260 2.02 3.81 22.58
CA TYR A 260 0.97 3.64 21.58
C TYR A 260 1.50 3.70 20.18
N SER A 261 0.82 3.02 19.28
CA SER A 261 1.15 3.01 17.87
C SER A 261 -0.11 2.99 16.99
N PHE A 262 0.13 3.08 15.69
CA PHE A 262 -0.86 2.89 14.66
C PHE A 262 -0.49 1.63 13.89
N ASP A 263 -1.49 1.03 13.23
CA ASP A 263 -1.40 -0.15 12.39
C ASP A 263 -1.07 -1.45 13.16
N ASP A 264 -1.98 -2.39 13.04
CA ASP A 264 -1.93 -3.73 13.63
C ASP A 264 -1.12 -4.73 12.79
N GLY A 265 0.05 -4.27 12.31
CA GLY A 265 0.96 -5.06 11.49
C GLY A 265 1.77 -6.09 12.27
N SER A 266 2.65 -6.79 11.54
CA SER A 266 3.50 -7.88 12.06
C SER A 266 4.38 -7.49 13.25
N ASP A 267 4.72 -6.22 13.38
CA ASP A 267 5.60 -5.73 14.45
C ASP A 267 4.78 -5.27 15.67
N SER A 268 3.63 -4.62 15.45
CA SER A 268 2.82 -4.06 16.52
C SER A 268 2.04 -5.09 17.31
N LEU A 269 1.39 -6.06 16.64
CA LEU A 269 0.59 -7.09 17.33
C LEU A 269 1.41 -7.94 18.30
N PRO A 270 2.58 -8.50 17.93
CA PRO A 270 3.40 -9.25 18.89
C PRO A 270 3.87 -8.40 20.07
N LEU A 271 4.14 -7.11 19.87
CA LEU A 271 4.52 -6.21 20.96
C LEU A 271 3.35 -5.92 21.89
N LEU A 272 2.13 -5.78 21.34
CA LEU A 272 0.91 -5.63 22.13
C LEU A 272 0.61 -6.89 22.95
N GLU A 273 0.72 -8.08 22.38
CA GLU A 273 0.54 -9.38 23.06
C GLU A 273 1.57 -9.61 24.17
N GLN A 274 2.77 -9.05 24.04
CA GLN A 274 3.82 -9.11 25.04
C GLN A 274 3.70 -8.02 26.13
N GLY A 275 2.68 -7.17 26.05
CA GLY A 275 2.51 -6.03 26.96
C GLY A 275 3.59 -4.95 26.82
N LYS A 276 4.24 -4.86 25.65
CA LYS A 276 5.24 -3.82 25.32
C LYS A 276 4.64 -2.61 24.64
N LEU A 277 3.38 -2.72 24.22
CA LEU A 277 2.52 -1.63 23.78
C LEU A 277 1.26 -1.64 24.61
N ASP A 278 0.78 -0.45 24.98
CA ASP A 278 -0.48 -0.28 25.74
C ASP A 278 -1.69 -0.22 24.81
N GLY A 279 -1.48 0.17 23.56
CA GLY A 279 -2.52 0.17 22.56
C GLY A 279 -2.02 0.44 21.14
N VAL A 280 -2.80 -0.06 20.20
CA VAL A 280 -2.59 0.12 18.76
C VAL A 280 -3.90 0.47 18.08
N ILE A 281 -3.88 1.40 17.15
CA ILE A 281 -5.02 1.61 16.24
C ILE A 281 -4.97 0.56 15.15
N GLY A 282 -5.86 -0.41 15.20
CA GLY A 282 -6.08 -1.37 14.10
C GLY A 282 -6.90 -0.76 12.98
N GLN A 283 -6.58 -1.11 11.75
CA GLN A 283 -7.26 -0.68 10.53
C GLN A 283 -7.93 -1.88 9.83
N SER A 284 -8.61 -1.64 8.71
CA SER A 284 -9.32 -2.67 7.94
C SER A 284 -8.75 -2.78 6.51
N PRO A 285 -7.50 -3.27 6.33
CA PRO A 285 -6.81 -3.24 5.03
C PRO A 285 -7.52 -4.06 3.96
N GLU A 286 -8.07 -5.23 4.29
CA GLU A 286 -8.82 -6.06 3.33
C GLU A 286 -10.07 -5.31 2.82
N MET A 287 -10.80 -4.63 3.71
CA MET A 287 -11.94 -3.80 3.32
C MET A 287 -11.51 -2.63 2.43
N MET A 288 -10.36 -2.00 2.70
CA MET A 288 -9.83 -0.95 1.83
C MET A 288 -9.64 -1.44 0.40
N GLY A 289 -9.02 -2.61 0.23
CA GLY A 289 -8.83 -3.25 -1.07
C GLY A 289 -10.16 -3.55 -1.78
N THR A 290 -11.09 -4.18 -1.06
CA THR A 290 -12.43 -4.53 -1.55
C THR A 290 -13.19 -3.29 -2.05
N VAL A 291 -13.31 -2.27 -1.20
CA VAL A 291 -14.06 -1.03 -1.51
C VAL A 291 -13.42 -0.26 -2.67
N SER A 292 -12.09 -0.21 -2.73
CA SER A 292 -11.40 0.51 -3.82
C SER A 292 -11.70 -0.10 -5.19
N VAL A 293 -11.70 -1.43 -5.31
CA VAL A 293 -12.03 -2.11 -6.55
C VAL A 293 -13.51 -1.95 -6.90
N GLU A 294 -14.40 -2.08 -5.92
CA GLU A 294 -15.83 -1.87 -6.12
C GLU A 294 -16.12 -0.46 -6.68
N LEU A 295 -15.56 0.56 -6.06
CA LEU A 295 -15.79 1.95 -6.45
C LEU A 295 -15.23 2.26 -7.85
N ILE A 296 -13.98 1.87 -8.14
CA ILE A 296 -13.39 2.16 -9.44
C ILE A 296 -14.13 1.42 -10.56
N THR A 297 -14.61 0.20 -10.30
CA THR A 297 -15.39 -0.58 -11.25
C THR A 297 -16.76 0.06 -11.51
N LYS A 298 -17.46 0.53 -10.46
CA LYS A 298 -18.70 1.31 -10.59
C LYS A 298 -18.50 2.59 -11.40
N TRP A 299 -17.37 3.27 -11.19
CA TRP A 299 -17.02 4.44 -12.00
C TRP A 299 -16.88 4.10 -13.48
N LEU A 300 -16.15 3.03 -13.81
CA LEU A 300 -15.92 2.61 -15.19
C LEU A 300 -17.17 2.14 -15.90
N ARG A 301 -18.19 1.72 -15.15
CA ARG A 301 -19.52 1.30 -15.67
C ARG A 301 -20.55 2.43 -15.67
N ASP A 302 -20.17 3.64 -15.30
CA ASP A 302 -21.08 4.78 -15.13
C ASP A 302 -22.22 4.52 -14.11
N GLU A 303 -22.01 3.61 -13.14
CA GLU A 303 -23.05 3.20 -12.17
C GLU A 303 -23.14 4.14 -10.96
N SER A 304 -22.09 4.86 -10.64
CA SER A 304 -22.10 5.82 -9.53
C SER A 304 -21.22 7.04 -9.80
N VAL A 305 -21.86 8.22 -9.88
CA VAL A 305 -21.17 9.50 -10.05
C VAL A 305 -22.03 10.60 -9.42
N PRO A 306 -21.48 11.55 -8.68
CA PRO A 306 -20.08 11.67 -8.25
C PRO A 306 -19.79 10.84 -6.98
N PHE A 307 -18.51 10.47 -6.79
CA PHE A 307 -18.05 9.92 -5.51
C PHE A 307 -17.94 10.98 -4.43
N ASP A 308 -17.97 10.54 -3.17
CA ASP A 308 -17.63 11.38 -2.05
C ASP A 308 -16.14 11.81 -2.17
N LYS A 309 -15.94 13.12 -2.23
CA LYS A 309 -14.60 13.71 -2.35
C LYS A 309 -13.78 13.59 -1.07
N GLU A 310 -14.45 13.56 0.08
CA GLU A 310 -13.79 13.37 1.38
C GLU A 310 -13.27 11.93 1.53
N GLY A 311 -13.91 10.97 0.87
CA GLY A 311 -13.50 9.58 0.81
C GLY A 311 -14.49 8.62 1.45
N VAL A 312 -14.23 7.34 1.26
CA VAL A 312 -14.94 6.24 1.90
C VAL A 312 -14.07 5.72 3.04
N LEU A 313 -14.50 5.98 4.26
CA LEU A 313 -13.74 5.64 5.46
C LEU A 313 -14.04 4.20 5.87
N THR A 314 -12.99 3.45 6.13
CA THR A 314 -13.06 2.09 6.68
C THR A 314 -12.93 2.10 8.19
N ASP A 315 -13.46 1.05 8.84
CA ASP A 315 -13.48 0.95 10.29
C ASP A 315 -12.06 0.94 10.89
N ILE A 316 -11.93 1.64 12.00
CA ILE A 316 -10.74 1.64 12.87
C ILE A 316 -11.14 1.28 14.30
N ARG A 317 -10.24 0.66 15.04
CA ARG A 317 -10.47 0.28 16.42
C ARG A 317 -9.20 0.42 17.27
N MET A 318 -9.37 0.74 18.54
CA MET A 318 -8.30 0.64 19.52
C MET A 318 -8.15 -0.82 19.95
N LEU A 319 -6.98 -1.38 19.73
CA LEU A 319 -6.61 -2.72 20.21
C LEU A 319 -5.78 -2.58 21.49
N LYS A 320 -6.11 -3.38 22.50
CA LYS A 320 -5.37 -3.52 23.76
C LYS A 320 -4.97 -4.98 23.98
N GLU A 321 -4.03 -5.24 24.88
CA GLU A 321 -3.51 -6.59 25.17
C GLU A 321 -4.60 -7.65 25.33
N LYS A 322 -5.71 -7.31 26.01
CA LYS A 322 -6.83 -8.26 26.24
C LYS A 322 -7.65 -8.59 25.00
N GLU A 323 -7.55 -7.80 23.94
CA GLU A 323 -8.31 -7.95 22.69
C GLU A 323 -7.45 -8.56 21.57
N ALA A 324 -6.14 -8.65 21.79
CA ALA A 324 -5.20 -9.27 20.84
C ALA A 324 -5.06 -10.80 21.02
N ARG A 325 -5.68 -11.35 22.06
CA ARG A 325 -5.77 -12.80 22.33
C ARG A 325 -7.13 -13.32 21.89
#